data_036e1cfd996c513abb090b9e8cf40b7c
#
_entry.id   036e1cfd996c513abb090b9e8cf40b7c
#
_cell.length_a   1.000
_cell.length_b   1.000
_cell.length_c   1.000
_cell.angle_alpha   90.00
_cell.angle_beta   90.00
_cell.angle_gamma   90.00
#
_symmetry.space_group_name_H-M   'P 1'
#
loop_
_entity.id
_entity.type
_entity.pdbx_description
1 polymer ?
#
loop_
_entity_poly.entity_id
_entity_poly.type
_entity_poly.pdbx_seq_one_letter_code
_entity_poly.pdbx_strand_id
1 'polypeptide(L)' 'MNKEINEKINQLLISEVINYLETAERLILKNALDKETISELESENLGKIIKKYKKFIKD' A
#
# COMPACT_ATOMS: atom_id res chain seq x y z
N MET A 1 2.12 -12.94 -7.49
CA MET A 1 1.59 -11.73 -7.47
C MET A 1 0.31 -11.52 -6.76
N ASN A 2 0.27 -10.63 -5.91
CA ASN A 2 -0.87 -10.45 -5.07
C ASN A 2 -1.81 -9.39 -5.58
N LYS A 3 -2.82 -9.85 -6.24
CA LYS A 3 -3.87 -8.99 -6.75
C LYS A 3 -4.57 -8.26 -5.60
N GLU A 4 -4.76 -8.97 -4.48
CA GLU A 4 -5.39 -8.37 -3.32
C GLU A 4 -4.58 -7.21 -2.75
N ILE A 5 -3.27 -7.39 -2.69
CA ILE A 5 -2.39 -6.34 -2.18
C ILE A 5 -2.45 -5.13 -3.10
N ASN A 6 -2.42 -5.36 -4.42
CA ASN A 6 -2.49 -4.27 -5.38
C ASN A 6 -3.80 -3.50 -5.25
N GLU A 7 -4.90 -4.20 -5.04
CA GLU A 7 -6.18 -3.55 -4.85
C GLU A 7 -6.19 -2.69 -3.60
N LYS A 8 -5.61 -3.19 -2.52
CA LYS A 8 -5.53 -2.42 -1.27
C LYS A 8 -4.65 -1.19 -1.43
N ILE A 9 -3.53 -1.34 -2.12
CA ILE A 9 -2.64 -0.22 -2.39
C ILE A 9 -3.37 0.85 -3.21
N ASN A 10 -4.09 0.43 -4.25
CA ASN A 10 -4.86 1.36 -5.06
C ASN A 10 -5.91 2.08 -4.24
N GLN A 11 -6.61 1.37 -3.37
CA GLN A 11 -7.60 1.99 -2.52
C GLN A 11 -7.00 3.09 -1.65
N LEU A 12 -5.80 2.83 -1.11
CA LEU A 12 -5.13 3.82 -0.28
C LEU A 12 -4.71 5.04 -1.10
N LEU A 13 -4.24 4.80 -2.32
CA LEU A 13 -3.74 5.90 -3.15
C LEU A 13 -4.85 6.79 -3.70
N ILE A 14 -6.04 6.24 -3.93
CA ILE A 14 -7.14 7.01 -4.50
C ILE A 14 -8.13 7.53 -3.45
N SER A 15 -7.98 7.12 -2.21
CA SER A 15 -8.88 7.56 -1.16
C SER A 15 -8.37 8.84 -0.52
N GLU A 16 -9.18 9.41 0.35
CA GLU A 16 -8.78 10.61 1.09
C GLU A 16 -7.58 10.36 1.98
N VAL A 17 -7.32 9.11 2.30
CA VAL A 17 -6.21 8.75 3.18
C VAL A 17 -4.86 9.14 2.56
N ILE A 18 -4.81 9.36 1.25
CA ILE A 18 -3.58 9.79 0.61
C ILE A 18 -3.05 11.09 1.22
N ASN A 19 -3.95 11.91 1.75
CA ASN A 19 -3.56 13.16 2.39
C ASN A 19 -2.89 12.94 3.74
N TYR A 20 -3.07 11.77 4.32
CA TYR A 20 -2.47 11.43 5.60
C TYR A 20 -1.22 10.59 5.46
N LEU A 21 -0.97 10.07 4.26
CA LEU A 21 0.21 9.25 4.02
C LEU A 21 1.46 10.11 4.05
N GLU A 22 2.50 9.59 4.71
CA GLU A 22 3.79 10.25 4.68
C GLU A 22 4.43 10.02 3.31
N THR A 23 5.36 10.89 2.95
CA THR A 23 6.01 10.79 1.65
C THR A 23 6.65 9.42 1.44
N ALA A 24 7.32 8.91 2.46
CA ALA A 24 7.94 7.58 2.37
C ALA A 24 6.89 6.50 2.15
N GLU A 25 5.75 6.60 2.81
CA GLU A 25 4.68 5.63 2.64
C GLU A 25 4.13 5.63 1.22
N ARG A 26 3.94 6.81 0.67
CA ARG A 26 3.46 6.92 -0.71
C ARG A 26 4.44 6.32 -1.69
N LEU A 27 5.72 6.56 -1.48
CA LEU A 27 6.75 6.02 -2.36
C LEU A 27 6.79 4.49 -2.29
N ILE A 28 6.66 3.94 -1.09
CA ILE A 28 6.64 2.49 -0.93
C ILE A 28 5.45 1.89 -1.67
N LEU A 29 4.29 2.49 -1.54
CA LEU A 29 3.10 1.98 -2.20
C LEU A 29 3.22 2.05 -3.72
N LYS A 30 3.69 3.18 -4.23
CA LYS A 30 3.85 3.34 -5.68
C LYS A 30 4.88 2.39 -6.24
N ASN A 31 6.00 2.21 -5.54
CA ASN A 31 7.02 1.29 -6.01
C ASN A 31 6.51 -0.14 -6.04
N ALA A 32 5.70 -0.51 -5.07
CA ALA A 32 5.14 -1.87 -5.04
C ALA A 32 4.22 -2.12 -6.22
N LEU A 33 3.46 -1.12 -6.63
CA LEU A 33 2.57 -1.28 -7.78
C LEU A 33 3.35 -1.47 -9.08
N ASP A 34 4.52 -0.86 -9.18
CA ASP A 34 5.32 -0.94 -10.39
C ASP A 34 6.11 -2.23 -10.51
N LYS A 35 6.23 -2.99 -9.44
CA LYS A 35 7.01 -4.22 -9.43
C LYS A 35 6.13 -5.44 -9.59
N GLU A 36 6.60 -6.40 -10.39
CA GLU A 36 5.91 -7.68 -10.50
C GLU A 36 6.09 -8.52 -9.25
N THR A 37 7.26 -8.42 -8.64
CA THR A 37 7.54 -9.13 -7.40
C THR A 37 8.12 -8.16 -6.39
N ILE A 38 7.86 -8.41 -5.13
CA ILE A 38 8.38 -7.59 -4.05
C ILE A 38 9.16 -8.47 -3.08
N SER A 39 10.19 -7.89 -2.47
CA SER A 39 10.99 -8.61 -1.49
C SER A 39 10.22 -8.80 -0.20
N GLU A 40 10.73 -9.67 0.69
CA GLU A 40 10.12 -9.87 1.98
C GLU A 40 10.07 -8.58 2.79
N LEU A 41 11.14 -7.80 2.72
CA LEU A 41 11.19 -6.54 3.45
C LEU A 41 10.14 -5.57 2.94
N GLU A 42 9.98 -5.48 1.64
CA GLU A 42 8.95 -4.63 1.06
C GLU A 42 7.56 -5.11 1.45
N SER A 43 7.37 -6.41 1.44
CA SER A 43 6.09 -7.00 1.83
C SER A 43 5.76 -6.67 3.28
N GLU A 44 6.73 -6.74 4.17
CA GLU A 44 6.51 -6.38 5.56
C GLU A 44 6.14 -4.91 5.70
N ASN A 45 6.83 -4.03 4.99
CA ASN A 45 6.54 -2.61 5.03
C ASN A 45 5.14 -2.31 4.51
N LEU A 46 4.77 -2.97 3.42
CA LEU A 46 3.41 -2.83 2.89
C LEU A 46 2.37 -3.30 3.88
N GLY A 47 2.64 -4.43 4.52
CA GLY A 47 1.72 -4.95 5.52
C GLY A 47 1.50 -3.99 6.66
N LYS A 48 2.56 -3.34 7.13
CA LYS A 48 2.46 -2.36 8.19
C LYS A 48 1.64 -1.15 7.77
N ILE A 49 1.86 -0.68 6.56
CA ILE A 49 1.12 0.47 6.04
C ILE A 49 -0.35 0.13 5.88
N ILE A 50 -0.64 -1.02 5.29
CA ILE A 50 -2.01 -1.47 5.09
C ILE A 50 -2.73 -1.60 6.43
N LYS A 51 -2.04 -2.18 7.41
CA LYS A 51 -2.62 -2.37 8.73
C LYS A 51 -2.89 -1.03 9.42
N LYS A 52 -1.98 -0.07 9.24
CA LYS A 52 -2.12 1.25 9.82
C LYS A 52 -3.36 1.97 9.31
N TYR A 53 -3.65 1.81 8.03
CA TYR A 53 -4.78 2.48 7.40
C TYR A 53 -5.94 1.54 7.09
N LYS A 54 -5.99 0.41 7.75
CA LYS A 54 -6.98 -0.63 7.48
C LYS A 54 -8.41 -0.12 7.54
N LYS A 55 -8.69 0.77 8.48
CA LYS A 55 -10.05 1.28 8.63
C LYS A 55 -10.55 2.09 7.44
N PHE A 56 -9.64 2.53 6.59
CA PHE A 56 -9.99 3.28 5.40
C PHE A 56 -10.14 2.39 4.17
N ILE A 57 -9.80 1.12 4.29
CA ILE A 57 -9.86 0.17 3.20
C ILE A 57 -11.17 -0.60 3.29
N LYS A 58 -11.91 -0.63 2.19
CA LYS A 58 -13.15 -1.39 2.13
C LYS A 58 -12.87 -2.75 1.50
N ASP A 59 -13.30 -3.78 2.18
CA ASP A 59 -13.15 -5.14 1.66
C ASP A 59 -14.31 -5.53 0.78
#